data_5ca03c3fb2d9fbd119bdaba540345093
#
_entry.id   5ca03c3fb2d9fbd119bdaba540345093
#
_cell.length_a   1.000
_cell.length_b   1.000
_cell.length_c   1.000
_cell.angle_alpha   90.00
_cell.angle_beta   90.00
_cell.angle_gamma   90.00
#
_symmetry.space_group_name_H-M   'P 1'
#
loop_
_entity.id
_entity.type
_entity.pdbx_description
1 polymer ?
#
loop_
_entity_poly.entity_id
_entity_poly.type
_entity_poly.pdbx_seq_one_letter_code
_entity_poly.pdbx_strand_id
1 'polypeptide(L)'
;MKPLRTVAAVRYVTPLREGGSLPAIVEADDLGTYVLKFRGAGQGAKALVAEVIAGGIARALGLPMPEIVLVELDPVLGRNEPDYEIRSLIQASAGTNLGFDYLPGSIAYEPGLRAPDPDLAARIAWFDALVMNVDRTARNTNLLSWHRRLYLIDHGASLYFHHDWPAGLNKSRARFPQLRDHVLLPFAVDLGAVDGELSSRLTAGVLADIVAQVPDAWLPAPAADSRAAYVTFLSERLAAPRPFLEEAPGGGA
;
A
#
# COMPACT_ATOMS: atom_id res chain seq x y z
N MET A 1 -9.41 13.49 6.68
CA MET A 1 -9.82 12.11 6.25
C MET A 1 -10.32 11.33 7.46
N LYS A 2 -11.21 10.30 7.30
CA LYS A 2 -11.64 9.47 8.45
C LYS A 2 -10.42 8.67 8.96
N PRO A 3 -10.14 8.68 10.30
CA PRO A 3 -9.05 7.92 10.90
C PRO A 3 -9.20 6.41 10.64
N LEU A 4 -8.08 5.68 10.62
CA LEU A 4 -8.12 4.22 10.62
C LEU A 4 -8.76 3.73 11.92
N ARG A 5 -9.66 2.74 11.80
CA ARG A 5 -10.22 2.06 12.97
C ARG A 5 -9.15 1.16 13.57
N THR A 6 -9.20 0.99 14.89
CA THR A 6 -8.42 -0.03 15.60
C THR A 6 -9.37 -1.14 16.02
N VAL A 7 -8.98 -2.38 15.75
CA VAL A 7 -9.68 -3.60 16.16
C VAL A 7 -8.72 -4.53 16.90
N ALA A 8 -9.23 -5.41 17.74
CA ALA A 8 -8.41 -6.43 18.38
C ALA A 8 -8.59 -7.79 17.70
N ALA A 9 -7.50 -8.45 17.33
CA ALA A 9 -7.57 -9.82 16.84
C ALA A 9 -8.04 -10.75 17.97
N VAL A 10 -9.10 -11.51 17.73
CA VAL A 10 -9.67 -12.47 18.70
C VAL A 10 -9.40 -13.91 18.31
N ARG A 11 -9.14 -14.18 17.04
CA ARG A 11 -8.79 -15.50 16.53
C ARG A 11 -7.81 -15.42 15.37
N TYR A 12 -6.73 -16.18 15.47
CA TYR A 12 -5.87 -16.49 14.33
C TYR A 12 -6.50 -17.66 13.56
N VAL A 13 -6.69 -17.51 12.25
CA VAL A 13 -7.38 -18.51 11.43
C VAL A 13 -6.38 -19.36 10.66
N THR A 14 -5.57 -18.74 9.78
CA THR A 14 -4.61 -19.46 8.94
C THR A 14 -3.58 -18.50 8.33
N PRO A 15 -2.33 -18.96 8.07
CA PRO A 15 -1.39 -18.17 7.29
C PRO A 15 -1.78 -18.18 5.82
N LEU A 16 -1.50 -17.09 5.13
CA LEU A 16 -1.48 -17.02 3.67
C LEU A 16 -0.03 -17.24 3.23
N ARG A 17 0.26 -18.41 2.66
CA ARG A 17 1.62 -18.83 2.30
C ARG A 17 2.13 -18.20 1.00
N GLU A 18 1.33 -17.32 0.39
CA GLU A 18 1.69 -16.59 -0.81
C GLU A 18 2.33 -15.25 -0.43
N GLY A 19 3.53 -15.00 -0.93
CA GLY A 19 4.30 -13.76 -0.68
C GLY A 19 5.30 -13.86 0.48
N GLY A 20 6.36 -13.04 0.41
CA GLY A 20 7.50 -13.07 1.33
C GLY A 20 7.24 -12.50 2.75
N SER A 21 6.04 -11.97 3.02
CA SER A 21 5.68 -11.37 4.31
C SER A 21 4.80 -12.27 5.20
N LEU A 22 4.42 -13.47 4.73
CA LEU A 22 3.58 -14.44 5.45
C LEU A 22 2.35 -13.80 6.12
N PRO A 23 1.47 -13.10 5.41
CA PRO A 23 0.27 -12.54 6.00
C PRO A 23 -0.65 -13.65 6.53
N ALA A 24 -1.62 -13.29 7.39
CA ALA A 24 -2.54 -14.27 7.95
C ALA A 24 -3.98 -13.78 7.92
N ILE A 25 -4.94 -14.71 7.92
CA ILE A 25 -6.34 -14.40 8.16
C ILE A 25 -6.58 -14.40 9.67
N VAL A 26 -7.18 -13.31 10.17
CA VAL A 26 -7.61 -13.18 11.56
C VAL A 26 -9.07 -12.74 11.62
N GLU A 27 -9.76 -13.12 12.69
CA GLU A 27 -11.05 -12.54 13.09
C GLU A 27 -10.81 -11.52 14.18
N ALA A 28 -11.58 -10.44 14.18
CA ALA A 28 -11.47 -9.35 15.13
C ALA A 28 -12.74 -9.17 15.99
N ASP A 29 -12.62 -8.35 17.04
CA ASP A 29 -13.66 -8.07 18.03
C ASP A 29 -14.87 -7.32 17.45
N ASP A 30 -14.73 -6.70 16.27
CA ASP A 30 -15.83 -6.08 15.53
C ASP A 30 -16.58 -7.06 14.61
N LEU A 31 -16.35 -8.37 14.74
CA LEU A 31 -16.88 -9.46 13.90
C LEU A 31 -16.35 -9.43 12.45
N GLY A 32 -15.37 -8.58 12.15
CA GLY A 32 -14.69 -8.54 10.85
C GLY A 32 -13.66 -9.65 10.69
N THR A 33 -13.39 -9.99 9.44
CA THR A 33 -12.28 -10.87 9.05
C THR A 33 -11.27 -10.07 8.26
N TYR A 34 -9.99 -10.18 8.61
CA TYR A 34 -8.93 -9.34 8.04
C TYR A 34 -7.75 -10.17 7.57
N VAL A 35 -7.10 -9.69 6.50
CA VAL A 35 -5.74 -10.11 6.13
C VAL A 35 -4.78 -9.29 6.96
N LEU A 36 -4.15 -9.93 7.95
CA LEU A 36 -3.19 -9.31 8.85
C LEU A 36 -1.80 -9.30 8.21
N LYS A 37 -1.16 -8.13 8.15
CA LYS A 37 0.25 -7.96 7.83
C LYS A 37 1.03 -7.70 9.12
N PHE A 38 1.97 -8.57 9.40
CA PHE A 38 2.73 -8.58 10.64
C PHE A 38 3.83 -7.52 10.65
N ARG A 39 3.92 -6.76 11.74
CA ARG A 39 4.99 -5.77 11.94
C ARG A 39 6.38 -6.40 12.00
N GLY A 40 6.48 -7.62 12.52
CA GLY A 40 7.72 -8.37 12.64
C GLY A 40 8.15 -9.12 11.37
N ALA A 41 7.36 -9.06 10.28
CA ALA A 41 7.66 -9.78 9.04
C ALA A 41 8.63 -9.01 8.14
N GLY A 42 9.45 -9.73 7.40
CA GLY A 42 10.23 -9.26 6.26
C GLY A 42 10.93 -7.91 6.47
N GLN A 43 10.46 -6.88 5.79
CA GLN A 43 11.04 -5.53 5.83
C GLN A 43 10.60 -4.70 7.06
N GLY A 44 9.90 -5.31 8.01
CA GLY A 44 9.50 -4.69 9.26
C GLY A 44 8.46 -3.58 9.09
N ALA A 45 8.45 -2.65 10.06
CA ALA A 45 7.46 -1.58 10.12
C ALA A 45 7.43 -0.68 8.88
N LYS A 46 8.54 -0.55 8.12
CA LYS A 46 8.57 0.30 6.91
C LYS A 46 7.58 -0.17 5.85
N ALA A 47 7.41 -1.49 5.67
CA ALA A 47 6.40 -2.00 4.75
C ALA A 47 4.98 -1.59 5.19
N LEU A 48 4.68 -1.64 6.50
CA LEU A 48 3.39 -1.19 7.02
C LEU A 48 3.19 0.32 6.89
N VAL A 49 4.25 1.11 7.05
CA VAL A 49 4.22 2.56 6.78
C VAL A 49 3.86 2.83 5.32
N ALA A 50 4.49 2.11 4.38
CA ALA A 50 4.18 2.21 2.95
C ALA A 50 2.71 1.85 2.67
N GLU A 51 2.20 0.77 3.26
CA GLU A 51 0.80 0.37 3.14
C GLU A 51 -0.18 1.43 3.62
N VAL A 52 0.07 2.04 4.79
CA VAL A 52 -0.82 3.08 5.34
C VAL A 52 -0.80 4.32 4.46
N ILE A 53 0.38 4.78 4.06
CA ILE A 53 0.50 6.02 3.29
C ILE A 53 -0.03 5.81 1.87
N ALA A 54 0.42 4.77 1.15
CA ALA A 54 -0.04 4.50 -0.20
C ALA A 54 -1.54 4.16 -0.22
N GLY A 55 -2.02 3.32 0.70
CA GLY A 55 -3.44 3.02 0.82
C GLY A 55 -4.29 4.24 1.18
N GLY A 56 -3.78 5.14 2.03
CA GLY A 56 -4.42 6.42 2.32
C GLY A 56 -4.56 7.30 1.07
N ILE A 57 -3.50 7.37 0.25
CA ILE A 57 -3.51 8.09 -1.03
C ILE A 57 -4.49 7.42 -2.00
N ALA A 58 -4.46 6.10 -2.17
CA ALA A 58 -5.40 5.38 -3.03
C ALA A 58 -6.86 5.68 -2.66
N ARG A 59 -7.19 5.68 -1.36
CA ARG A 59 -8.53 6.04 -0.85
C ARG A 59 -8.90 7.49 -1.15
N ALA A 60 -7.97 8.43 -0.98
CA ALA A 60 -8.20 9.85 -1.29
C ALA A 60 -8.46 10.07 -2.79
N LEU A 61 -7.85 9.26 -3.64
CA LEU A 61 -8.06 9.24 -5.09
C LEU A 61 -9.33 8.50 -5.51
N GLY A 62 -9.98 7.76 -4.59
CA GLY A 62 -11.16 6.93 -4.89
C GLY A 62 -10.83 5.63 -5.62
N LEU A 63 -9.59 5.16 -5.51
CA LEU A 63 -9.20 3.87 -6.10
C LEU A 63 -9.76 2.70 -5.26
N PRO A 64 -10.22 1.62 -5.91
CA PRO A 64 -10.81 0.49 -5.22
C PRO A 64 -9.74 -0.31 -4.48
N MET A 65 -9.90 -0.44 -3.18
CA MET A 65 -9.05 -1.24 -2.30
C MET A 65 -9.83 -1.72 -1.08
N PRO A 66 -9.40 -2.80 -0.41
CA PRO A 66 -9.99 -3.23 0.86
C PRO A 66 -9.88 -2.13 1.93
N GLU A 67 -10.81 -2.11 2.89
CA GLU A 67 -10.67 -1.22 4.05
C GLU A 67 -9.39 -1.57 4.82
N ILE A 68 -8.69 -0.52 5.30
CA ILE A 68 -7.49 -0.67 6.13
C ILE A 68 -7.88 -0.40 7.57
N VAL A 69 -7.40 -1.25 8.49
CA VAL A 69 -7.57 -1.11 9.93
C VAL A 69 -6.24 -1.33 10.65
N LEU A 70 -6.07 -0.76 11.83
CA LEU A 70 -5.03 -1.14 12.75
C LEU A 70 -5.52 -2.35 13.56
N VAL A 71 -4.67 -3.37 13.71
CA VAL A 71 -5.03 -4.60 14.42
C VAL A 71 -4.11 -4.79 15.61
N GLU A 72 -4.69 -4.77 16.81
CA GLU A 72 -3.97 -5.17 18.03
C GLU A 72 -3.89 -6.69 18.10
N LEU A 73 -2.67 -7.21 18.16
CA LEU A 73 -2.37 -8.64 18.18
C LEU A 73 -1.81 -9.05 19.54
N ASP A 74 -2.58 -9.90 20.26
CA ASP A 74 -2.07 -10.57 21.44
C ASP A 74 -1.25 -11.81 21.02
N PRO A 75 0.02 -11.92 21.42
CA PRO A 75 0.86 -13.07 21.08
C PRO A 75 0.33 -14.42 21.59
N VAL A 76 -0.62 -14.39 22.54
CA VAL A 76 -1.31 -15.61 23.01
C VAL A 76 -2.04 -16.35 21.89
N LEU A 77 -2.48 -15.65 20.84
CA LEU A 77 -3.16 -16.25 19.69
C LEU A 77 -2.26 -17.20 18.89
N GLY A 78 -0.95 -17.04 18.97
CA GLY A 78 0.03 -17.98 18.37
C GLY A 78 0.40 -19.17 19.24
N ARG A 79 -0.14 -19.31 20.46
CA ARG A 79 0.29 -20.36 21.40
C ARG A 79 0.13 -21.80 20.84
N ASN A 80 -0.94 -22.02 20.07
CA ASN A 80 -1.28 -23.32 19.52
C ASN A 80 -0.86 -23.48 18.04
N GLU A 81 -0.15 -22.49 17.47
CA GLU A 81 0.35 -22.57 16.11
C GLU A 81 1.48 -23.60 16.05
N PRO A 82 1.33 -24.70 15.25
CA PRO A 82 2.33 -25.75 15.19
C PRO A 82 3.60 -25.32 14.44
N ASP A 83 3.48 -24.43 13.47
CA ASP A 83 4.59 -23.92 12.69
C ASP A 83 5.41 -22.94 13.55
N TYR A 84 6.67 -23.29 13.79
CA TYR A 84 7.58 -22.49 14.62
C TYR A 84 7.83 -21.09 14.04
N GLU A 85 7.97 -20.98 12.72
CA GLU A 85 8.24 -19.70 12.05
C GLU A 85 7.04 -18.75 12.21
N ILE A 86 5.83 -19.25 11.98
CA ILE A 86 4.59 -18.48 12.15
C ILE A 86 4.38 -18.09 13.62
N ARG A 87 4.59 -19.03 14.55
CA ARG A 87 4.50 -18.75 15.99
C ARG A 87 5.48 -17.66 16.42
N SER A 88 6.73 -17.73 15.95
CA SER A 88 7.75 -16.73 16.23
C SER A 88 7.40 -15.37 15.65
N LEU A 89 6.81 -15.35 14.44
CA LEU A 89 6.34 -14.13 13.79
C LEU A 89 5.20 -13.47 14.57
N ILE A 90 4.23 -14.24 15.04
CA ILE A 90 3.12 -13.74 15.89
C ILE A 90 3.68 -13.11 17.17
N GLN A 91 4.64 -13.78 17.82
CA GLN A 91 5.29 -13.27 19.03
C GLN A 91 6.07 -11.97 18.79
N ALA A 92 6.84 -11.90 17.69
CA ALA A 92 7.59 -10.71 17.30
C ALA A 92 6.68 -9.52 16.89
N SER A 93 5.41 -9.81 16.59
CA SER A 93 4.42 -8.84 16.11
C SER A 93 3.40 -8.45 17.18
N ALA A 94 3.66 -8.73 18.46
CA ALA A 94 2.78 -8.32 19.55
C ALA A 94 2.50 -6.80 19.52
N GLY A 95 1.23 -6.40 19.72
CA GLY A 95 0.75 -5.02 19.64
C GLY A 95 0.21 -4.65 18.26
N THR A 96 0.40 -3.40 17.84
CA THR A 96 -0.24 -2.85 16.64
C THR A 96 0.37 -3.37 15.35
N ASN A 97 -0.48 -3.92 14.49
CA ASN A 97 -0.20 -4.41 13.14
C ASN A 97 -1.20 -3.80 12.15
N LEU A 98 -1.14 -4.20 10.86
CA LEU A 98 -2.04 -3.70 9.83
C LEU A 98 -2.97 -4.81 9.34
N GLY A 99 -4.27 -4.48 9.21
CA GLY A 99 -5.28 -5.38 8.64
C GLY A 99 -5.92 -4.78 7.39
N PHE A 100 -6.24 -5.64 6.46
CA PHE A 100 -7.05 -5.33 5.28
C PHE A 100 -8.32 -6.17 5.33
N ASP A 101 -9.47 -5.55 5.10
CA ASP A 101 -10.74 -6.28 5.03
C ASP A 101 -10.61 -7.49 4.09
N TYR A 102 -10.97 -8.67 4.57
CA TYR A 102 -10.89 -9.89 3.77
C TYR A 102 -12.00 -9.90 2.72
N LEU A 103 -11.64 -10.08 1.47
CA LEU A 103 -12.58 -10.14 0.34
C LEU A 103 -12.89 -11.60 -0.01
N PRO A 104 -13.95 -12.20 0.56
CA PRO A 104 -14.24 -13.62 0.36
C PRO A 104 -14.59 -13.94 -1.08
N GLY A 105 -13.93 -14.95 -1.64
CA GLY A 105 -14.12 -15.36 -3.03
C GLY A 105 -13.44 -14.46 -4.05
N SER A 106 -12.58 -13.52 -3.62
CA SER A 106 -11.71 -12.81 -4.55
C SER A 106 -10.67 -13.76 -5.15
N ILE A 107 -10.25 -13.46 -6.36
CA ILE A 107 -9.20 -14.20 -7.07
C ILE A 107 -8.12 -13.21 -7.55
N ALA A 108 -6.89 -13.70 -7.70
CA ALA A 108 -5.83 -12.90 -8.29
C ALA A 108 -6.25 -12.41 -9.68
N TYR A 109 -5.93 -11.15 -9.99
CA TYR A 109 -6.20 -10.59 -11.31
C TYR A 109 -5.20 -11.14 -12.32
N GLU A 110 -5.73 -11.61 -13.44
CA GLU A 110 -4.96 -12.13 -14.58
C GLU A 110 -5.19 -11.23 -15.81
N PRO A 111 -4.18 -10.47 -16.27
CA PRO A 111 -4.35 -9.52 -17.38
C PRO A 111 -4.83 -10.17 -18.69
N GLY A 112 -4.45 -11.44 -18.93
CA GLY A 112 -4.84 -12.18 -20.13
C GLY A 112 -6.30 -12.62 -20.17
N LEU A 113 -7.00 -12.65 -19.02
CA LEU A 113 -8.38 -13.10 -18.94
C LEU A 113 -9.39 -11.98 -19.12
N ARG A 114 -9.09 -10.79 -18.66
CA ARG A 114 -9.97 -9.64 -18.75
C ARG A 114 -9.20 -8.32 -18.75
N ALA A 115 -9.38 -7.53 -19.80
CA ALA A 115 -8.86 -6.16 -19.83
C ALA A 115 -9.56 -5.29 -18.78
N PRO A 116 -8.83 -4.45 -18.03
CA PRO A 116 -9.40 -3.49 -17.12
C PRO A 116 -10.06 -2.33 -17.88
N ASP A 117 -10.82 -1.50 -17.16
CA ASP A 117 -11.23 -0.20 -17.66
C ASP A 117 -9.99 0.68 -17.93
N PRO A 118 -9.84 1.29 -19.11
CA PRO A 118 -8.63 2.03 -19.48
C PRO A 118 -8.38 3.29 -18.63
N ASP A 119 -9.41 3.99 -18.18
CA ASP A 119 -9.29 5.13 -17.28
C ASP A 119 -8.83 4.67 -15.89
N LEU A 120 -9.43 3.59 -15.37
CA LEU A 120 -8.99 3.00 -14.10
C LEU A 120 -7.55 2.51 -14.17
N ALA A 121 -7.14 1.90 -15.29
CA ALA A 121 -5.76 1.47 -15.50
C ALA A 121 -4.78 2.65 -15.46
N ALA A 122 -5.11 3.76 -16.10
CA ALA A 122 -4.32 5.00 -16.06
C ALA A 122 -4.22 5.59 -14.66
N ARG A 123 -5.33 5.65 -13.92
CA ARG A 123 -5.38 6.15 -12.53
C ARG A 123 -4.51 5.30 -11.60
N ILE A 124 -4.54 3.98 -11.73
CA ILE A 124 -3.72 3.08 -10.92
C ILE A 124 -2.24 3.23 -11.30
N ALA A 125 -1.88 3.27 -12.58
CA ALA A 125 -0.50 3.44 -13.02
C ALA A 125 0.06 4.81 -12.58
N TRP A 126 -0.74 5.88 -12.66
CA TRP A 126 -0.38 7.20 -12.16
C TRP A 126 -0.12 7.18 -10.63
N PHE A 127 -1.03 6.54 -9.89
CA PHE A 127 -0.91 6.39 -8.44
C PHE A 127 0.37 5.62 -8.06
N ASP A 128 0.62 4.47 -8.69
CA ASP A 128 1.81 3.67 -8.40
C ASP A 128 3.11 4.40 -8.77
N ALA A 129 3.11 5.20 -9.83
CA ALA A 129 4.24 6.06 -10.17
C ALA A 129 4.46 7.18 -9.12
N LEU A 130 3.38 7.77 -8.58
CA LEU A 130 3.48 8.75 -7.51
C LEU A 130 4.10 8.16 -6.24
N VAL A 131 3.57 7.02 -5.78
CA VAL A 131 4.04 6.37 -4.53
C VAL A 131 5.29 5.50 -4.73
N MET A 132 5.84 5.46 -5.95
CA MET A 132 7.01 4.67 -6.30
C MET A 132 6.83 3.17 -5.99
N ASN A 133 5.69 2.61 -6.36
CA ASN A 133 5.42 1.18 -6.19
C ASN A 133 6.14 0.37 -7.28
N VAL A 134 7.19 -0.35 -6.92
CA VAL A 134 8.01 -1.12 -7.86
C VAL A 134 7.50 -2.53 -8.13
N ASP A 135 6.48 -2.98 -7.42
CA ASP A 135 6.11 -4.40 -7.35
C ASP A 135 4.81 -4.75 -8.09
N ARG A 136 4.07 -3.78 -8.66
CA ARG A 136 2.85 -4.04 -9.44
C ARG A 136 3.19 -4.33 -10.90
N THR A 137 3.70 -5.54 -11.14
CA THR A 137 4.22 -6.00 -12.44
C THR A 137 3.39 -7.17 -13.00
N ALA A 138 3.68 -7.59 -14.23
CA ALA A 138 3.03 -8.76 -14.82
C ALA A 138 3.31 -10.08 -14.07
N ARG A 139 4.41 -10.15 -13.30
CA ARG A 139 4.75 -11.33 -12.49
C ARG A 139 4.07 -11.31 -11.12
N ASN A 140 3.83 -10.12 -10.59
CA ASN A 140 3.18 -9.90 -9.31
C ASN A 140 2.18 -8.75 -9.48
N THR A 141 0.94 -9.09 -9.82
CA THR A 141 -0.03 -8.07 -10.19
C THR A 141 -0.47 -7.23 -8.99
N ASN A 142 -0.45 -7.77 -7.77
CA ASN A 142 -0.93 -7.13 -6.55
C ASN A 142 -2.33 -6.52 -6.73
N LEU A 143 -3.17 -7.24 -7.46
CA LEU A 143 -4.55 -6.89 -7.78
C LEU A 143 -5.46 -8.11 -7.57
N LEU A 144 -6.61 -7.86 -7.00
CA LEU A 144 -7.68 -8.87 -6.89
C LEU A 144 -8.85 -8.51 -7.81
N SER A 145 -9.49 -9.54 -8.34
CA SER A 145 -10.81 -9.44 -8.96
C SER A 145 -11.85 -9.90 -7.95
N TRP A 146 -12.74 -8.99 -7.52
CA TRP A 146 -13.83 -9.28 -6.60
C TRP A 146 -15.14 -8.66 -7.12
N HIS A 147 -16.19 -9.44 -7.20
CA HIS A 147 -17.45 -9.00 -7.80
C HIS A 147 -17.28 -8.28 -9.15
N ARG A 148 -16.38 -8.80 -10.00
CA ARG A 148 -16.04 -8.28 -11.33
C ARG A 148 -15.40 -6.88 -11.32
N ARG A 149 -14.88 -6.42 -10.18
CA ARG A 149 -14.12 -5.16 -10.01
C ARG A 149 -12.70 -5.47 -9.62
N LEU A 150 -11.77 -4.61 -10.03
CA LEU A 150 -10.38 -4.66 -9.55
C LEU A 150 -10.28 -4.06 -8.17
N TYR A 151 -9.44 -4.64 -7.34
CA TYR A 151 -9.06 -4.13 -6.02
C TYR A 151 -7.55 -4.13 -5.89
N LEU A 152 -6.99 -2.99 -5.48
CA LEU A 152 -5.57 -2.84 -5.22
C LEU A 152 -5.24 -3.48 -3.86
N ILE A 153 -4.15 -4.23 -3.84
CA ILE A 153 -3.59 -4.81 -2.62
C ILE A 153 -2.07 -4.67 -2.64
N ASP A 154 -1.45 -4.90 -1.50
CA ASP A 154 0.00 -5.01 -1.33
C ASP A 154 0.79 -3.79 -1.84
N HIS A 155 0.77 -2.71 -1.05
CA HIS A 155 1.52 -1.49 -1.31
C HIS A 155 2.84 -1.44 -0.52
N GLY A 156 3.24 -2.54 0.13
CA GLY A 156 4.40 -2.58 1.01
C GLY A 156 5.73 -2.27 0.31
N ALA A 157 5.81 -2.44 -1.01
CA ALA A 157 6.97 -2.06 -1.84
C ALA A 157 6.94 -0.59 -2.32
N SER A 158 5.93 0.18 -1.93
CA SER A 158 5.84 1.62 -2.23
C SER A 158 6.81 2.43 -1.37
N LEU A 159 6.99 3.70 -1.72
CA LEU A 159 7.86 4.64 -0.99
C LEU A 159 9.29 4.12 -0.85
N TYR A 160 9.79 3.46 -1.88
CA TYR A 160 11.09 2.77 -1.89
C TYR A 160 12.25 3.63 -1.37
N PHE A 161 12.15 4.96 -1.50
CA PHE A 161 13.14 5.90 -1.00
C PHE A 161 13.40 5.79 0.51
N HIS A 162 12.41 5.35 1.30
CA HIS A 162 12.53 5.30 2.76
C HIS A 162 13.47 4.19 3.26
N HIS A 163 13.89 3.27 2.39
CA HIS A 163 14.90 2.27 2.72
C HIS A 163 16.32 2.87 2.76
N ASP A 164 16.54 3.98 2.05
CA ASP A 164 17.81 4.72 1.97
C ASP A 164 17.66 6.11 2.61
N TRP A 165 17.09 6.17 3.79
CA TRP A 165 16.88 7.38 4.56
C TRP A 165 18.19 7.86 5.24
N PRO A 166 18.62 9.13 5.16
CA PRO A 166 17.92 10.30 4.57
C PRO A 166 18.21 10.55 3.08
N ALA A 167 19.18 9.86 2.46
CA ALA A 167 19.58 10.13 1.07
C ALA A 167 18.42 9.97 0.08
N GLY A 168 17.49 9.05 0.35
CA GLY A 168 16.31 8.84 -0.46
C GLY A 168 15.38 10.04 -0.56
N LEU A 169 15.36 10.93 0.44
CA LEU A 169 14.53 12.14 0.43
C LEU A 169 14.86 13.09 -0.73
N ASN A 170 16.11 13.08 -1.21
CA ASN A 170 16.54 13.91 -2.34
C ASN A 170 15.99 13.38 -3.69
N LYS A 171 15.27 12.25 -3.70
CA LYS A 171 14.74 11.61 -4.91
C LYS A 171 13.27 11.97 -5.19
N SER A 172 12.71 12.96 -4.49
CA SER A 172 11.31 13.40 -4.68
C SER A 172 11.01 13.76 -6.14
N ARG A 173 11.97 14.39 -6.83
CA ARG A 173 11.88 14.82 -8.24
C ARG A 173 12.41 13.78 -9.23
N ALA A 174 12.73 12.56 -8.78
CA ALA A 174 13.26 11.53 -9.66
C ALA A 174 12.17 10.98 -10.61
N ARG A 175 12.59 10.60 -11.82
CA ARG A 175 11.81 9.80 -12.75
C ARG A 175 11.46 8.45 -12.10
N PHE A 176 10.53 7.74 -12.70
CA PHE A 176 10.14 6.40 -12.24
C PHE A 176 10.18 5.41 -13.42
N PRO A 177 11.38 4.97 -13.85
CA PRO A 177 11.53 4.09 -15.01
C PRO A 177 10.83 2.74 -14.85
N GLN A 178 10.61 2.27 -13.62
CA GLN A 178 9.86 1.04 -13.32
C GLN A 178 8.39 1.09 -13.76
N LEU A 179 7.86 2.28 -14.07
CA LEU A 179 6.53 2.43 -14.65
C LEU A 179 6.37 1.63 -15.96
N ARG A 180 7.45 1.42 -16.73
CA ARG A 180 7.43 0.64 -17.97
C ARG A 180 7.02 -0.81 -17.76
N ASP A 181 7.30 -1.37 -16.58
CA ASP A 181 7.00 -2.76 -16.22
C ASP A 181 5.63 -2.91 -15.54
N HIS A 182 4.89 -1.80 -15.39
CA HIS A 182 3.62 -1.79 -14.68
C HIS A 182 2.56 -2.60 -15.43
N VAL A 183 1.92 -3.55 -14.72
CA VAL A 183 1.00 -4.53 -15.32
C VAL A 183 -0.20 -3.91 -16.06
N LEU A 184 -0.68 -2.75 -15.63
CA LEU A 184 -1.84 -2.09 -16.24
C LEU A 184 -1.46 -1.05 -17.30
N LEU A 185 -0.19 -0.67 -17.43
CA LEU A 185 0.23 0.35 -18.39
C LEU A 185 -0.17 0.04 -19.84
N PRO A 186 -0.10 -1.22 -20.33
CA PRO A 186 -0.53 -1.55 -21.69
C PRO A 186 -2.03 -1.33 -21.97
N PHE A 187 -2.85 -1.20 -20.92
CA PHE A 187 -4.30 -0.99 -21.01
C PHE A 187 -4.70 0.46 -20.75
N ALA A 188 -3.79 1.27 -20.21
CA ALA A 188 -4.08 2.62 -19.76
C ALA A 188 -4.28 3.59 -20.94
N VAL A 189 -5.20 4.54 -20.77
CA VAL A 189 -5.17 5.78 -21.56
C VAL A 189 -3.96 6.62 -21.17
N ASP A 190 -3.71 7.73 -21.88
CA ASP A 190 -2.63 8.66 -21.51
C ASP A 190 -2.73 9.08 -20.02
N LEU A 191 -1.66 8.87 -19.27
CA LEU A 191 -1.59 9.23 -17.86
C LEU A 191 -1.70 10.75 -17.65
N GLY A 192 -1.29 11.55 -18.63
CA GLY A 192 -1.46 12.99 -18.63
C GLY A 192 -2.93 13.43 -18.56
N ALA A 193 -3.84 12.64 -19.13
CA ALA A 193 -5.27 12.93 -19.11
C ALA A 193 -5.88 12.90 -17.70
N VAL A 194 -5.35 12.06 -16.80
CA VAL A 194 -5.84 11.92 -15.42
C VAL A 194 -5.04 12.77 -14.42
N ASP A 195 -3.87 13.30 -14.81
CA ASP A 195 -2.91 13.95 -13.94
C ASP A 195 -3.48 15.18 -13.21
N GLY A 196 -4.14 16.07 -13.92
CA GLY A 196 -4.70 17.30 -13.35
C GLY A 196 -5.76 17.02 -12.28
N GLU A 197 -6.65 16.06 -12.54
CA GLU A 197 -7.68 15.65 -11.60
C GLU A 197 -7.06 15.00 -10.35
N LEU A 198 -6.22 14.00 -10.53
CA LEU A 198 -5.67 13.22 -9.41
C LEU A 198 -4.77 14.08 -8.52
N SER A 199 -3.89 14.89 -9.13
CA SER A 199 -3.00 15.76 -8.36
C SER A 199 -3.76 16.83 -7.55
N SER A 200 -4.86 17.36 -8.06
CA SER A 200 -5.67 18.33 -7.35
C SER A 200 -6.35 17.80 -6.08
N ARG A 201 -6.57 16.48 -6.01
CA ARG A 201 -7.16 15.81 -4.83
C ARG A 201 -6.16 15.64 -3.68
N LEU A 202 -4.86 15.70 -3.96
CA LEU A 202 -3.78 15.42 -2.99
C LEU A 202 -3.11 16.71 -2.51
N THR A 203 -3.86 17.54 -1.79
CA THR A 203 -3.29 18.74 -1.17
C THR A 203 -2.33 18.39 -0.03
N ALA A 204 -1.45 19.32 0.36
CA ALA A 204 -0.55 19.13 1.51
C ALA A 204 -1.31 18.75 2.79
N GLY A 205 -2.51 19.31 3.01
CA GLY A 205 -3.38 18.96 4.14
C GLY A 205 -3.87 17.51 4.06
N VAL A 206 -4.29 17.04 2.87
CA VAL A 206 -4.70 15.64 2.67
C VAL A 206 -3.53 14.70 2.92
N LEU A 207 -2.33 15.03 2.43
CA LEU A 207 -1.14 14.22 2.67
C LEU A 207 -0.77 14.19 4.15
N ALA A 208 -0.86 15.32 4.85
CA ALA A 208 -0.60 15.40 6.28
C ALA A 208 -1.60 14.53 7.08
N ASP A 209 -2.89 14.58 6.75
CA ASP A 209 -3.93 13.74 7.37
C ASP A 209 -3.66 12.24 7.14
N ILE A 210 -3.17 11.86 5.95
CA ILE A 210 -2.83 10.48 5.64
C ILE A 210 -1.64 10.02 6.47
N VAL A 211 -0.55 10.78 6.45
CA VAL A 211 0.69 10.44 7.15
C VAL A 211 0.50 10.42 8.67
N ALA A 212 -0.39 11.27 9.20
CA ALA A 212 -0.74 11.28 10.62
C ALA A 212 -1.37 9.97 11.12
N GLN A 213 -1.91 9.14 10.22
CA GLN A 213 -2.50 7.83 10.58
C GLN A 213 -1.47 6.72 10.83
N VAL A 214 -0.20 6.96 10.47
CA VAL A 214 0.88 6.01 10.76
C VAL A 214 1.16 5.98 12.26
N PRO A 215 1.14 4.82 12.95
CA PRO A 215 1.49 4.72 14.36
C PRO A 215 2.93 5.22 14.65
N ASP A 216 3.11 5.95 15.76
CA ASP A 216 4.44 6.45 16.17
C ASP A 216 5.46 5.33 16.30
N ALA A 217 5.04 4.18 16.84
CA ALA A 217 5.89 3.02 17.03
C ALA A 217 6.49 2.42 15.73
N TRP A 218 5.98 2.81 14.57
CA TRP A 218 6.48 2.36 13.27
C TRP A 218 7.45 3.34 12.63
N LEU A 219 7.59 4.53 13.19
CA LEU A 219 8.44 5.59 12.65
C LEU A 219 9.74 5.73 13.46
N PRO A 220 10.85 6.12 12.80
CA PRO A 220 12.03 6.58 13.52
C PRO A 220 11.69 7.76 14.43
N ALA A 221 12.31 7.80 15.60
CA ALA A 221 12.17 8.93 16.53
C ALA A 221 13.05 10.13 16.11
N PRO A 222 12.55 11.37 16.19
CA PRO A 222 11.19 11.73 16.56
C PRO A 222 10.19 11.47 15.42
N ALA A 223 9.05 10.85 15.73
CA ALA A 223 8.04 10.50 14.72
C ALA A 223 7.49 11.71 13.94
N ALA A 224 7.42 12.87 14.58
CA ALA A 224 7.00 14.12 13.95
C ALA A 224 7.89 14.51 12.76
N ASP A 225 9.21 14.39 12.90
CA ASP A 225 10.17 14.72 11.84
C ASP A 225 10.03 13.74 10.66
N SER A 226 9.84 12.45 10.97
CA SER A 226 9.59 11.43 9.95
C SER A 226 8.31 11.72 9.18
N ARG A 227 7.21 12.10 9.85
CA ARG A 227 5.96 12.49 9.19
C ARG A 227 6.14 13.72 8.31
N ALA A 228 6.81 14.76 8.82
CA ALA A 228 7.08 15.97 8.04
C ALA A 228 7.88 15.64 6.77
N ALA A 229 8.85 14.74 6.86
CA ALA A 229 9.65 14.32 5.72
C ALA A 229 8.84 13.56 4.66
N TYR A 230 7.92 12.66 5.04
CA TYR A 230 7.00 12.01 4.09
C TYR A 230 6.09 13.02 3.39
N VAL A 231 5.49 13.95 4.15
CA VAL A 231 4.63 15.00 3.58
C VAL A 231 5.41 15.88 2.60
N THR A 232 6.62 16.31 2.97
CA THR A 232 7.48 17.12 2.10
C THR A 232 7.82 16.37 0.81
N PHE A 233 8.30 15.12 0.92
CA PHE A 233 8.64 14.30 -0.23
C PHE A 233 7.47 14.15 -1.21
N LEU A 234 6.30 13.78 -0.72
CA LEU A 234 5.11 13.58 -1.55
C LEU A 234 4.62 14.89 -2.17
N SER A 235 4.67 16.00 -1.42
CA SER A 235 4.28 17.32 -1.91
C SER A 235 5.23 17.81 -3.03
N GLU A 236 6.53 17.63 -2.85
CA GLU A 236 7.52 17.95 -3.89
C GLU A 236 7.31 17.08 -5.14
N ARG A 237 7.03 15.79 -4.95
CA ARG A 237 6.80 14.87 -6.06
C ARG A 237 5.52 15.21 -6.84
N LEU A 238 4.49 15.73 -6.18
CA LEU A 238 3.26 16.22 -6.80
C LEU A 238 3.40 17.58 -7.47
N ALA A 239 4.41 18.36 -7.13
CA ALA A 239 4.63 19.66 -7.77
C ALA A 239 5.01 19.49 -9.25
N ALA A 240 4.44 20.33 -10.12
CA ALA A 240 4.77 20.32 -11.54
C ALA A 240 6.18 20.87 -11.82
N PRO A 241 6.84 20.45 -12.92
CA PRO A 241 6.52 19.28 -13.72
C PRO A 241 6.68 17.99 -12.92
N ARG A 242 6.00 16.91 -13.35
CA ARG A 242 6.05 15.61 -12.67
C ARG A 242 6.89 14.61 -13.46
N PRO A 243 8.22 14.53 -13.22
CA PRO A 243 9.13 13.71 -14.00
C PRO A 243 8.81 12.22 -13.95
N PHE A 244 8.04 11.76 -12.95
CA PHE A 244 7.64 10.36 -12.85
C PHE A 244 6.65 9.92 -13.95
N LEU A 245 6.05 10.85 -14.68
CA LEU A 245 5.17 10.55 -15.82
C LEU A 245 5.91 10.46 -17.16
N GLU A 246 7.17 10.88 -17.23
CA GLU A 246 7.93 10.94 -18.49
C GLU A 246 8.17 9.56 -19.13
N GLU A 247 8.03 8.49 -18.37
CA GLU A 247 8.18 7.11 -18.83
C GLU A 247 6.87 6.50 -19.34
N ALA A 248 5.76 7.23 -19.23
CA ALA A 248 4.46 6.78 -19.76
C ALA A 248 4.42 6.90 -21.28
N PRO A 249 3.77 5.98 -22.01
CA PRO A 249 3.50 6.14 -23.43
C PRO A 249 2.71 7.46 -23.64
N GLY A 250 3.24 8.37 -24.46
CA GLY A 250 2.65 9.70 -24.70
C GLY A 250 3.23 10.85 -23.87
N GLY A 251 4.07 10.58 -22.88
CA GLY A 251 4.64 11.58 -21.95
C GLY A 251 5.81 12.41 -22.50
N GLY A 252 6.04 12.43 -23.79
CA GLY A 252 7.11 13.18 -24.46
C GLY A 252 6.56 14.12 -25.54
N ALA A 253 6.01 15.25 -25.14
CA ALA A 253 5.75 16.39 -26.03
C ALA A 253 6.21 17.68 -25.34
#